data_5a5d2cea5a5aa39dc8f8b9c51a6a2aae
#
_entry.id   5a5d2cea5a5aa39dc8f8b9c51a6a2aae
#
_cell.length_a   1.000
_cell.length_b   1.000
_cell.length_c   1.000
_cell.angle_alpha   90.00
_cell.angle_beta   90.00
_cell.angle_gamma   90.00
#
_symmetry.space_group_name_H-M   'P 1'
#
loop_
_entity.id
_entity.type
_entity.pdbx_description
1 polymer ?
#
loop_
_entity_poly.entity_id
_entity_poly.type
_entity_poly.pdbx_seq_one_letter_code
_entity_poly.pdbx_strand_id
1 'polypeptide(L)'
;MGVALFLLIVSIPVFGYYKVYIAPLREQILRVNDRVFTVGDYVAKLRYLEAENQIYGEKLDYSTDLFKLLDNMRDDEVVRRLAPTLGITVTDEDVTKALRARLGATPKEGEEVTEAELNRRFQELYKQRLTQINLSDSKYREVIKALVLREKVKDYLDVRIPAVAEQVEVSGIKAADEDAARKLKERAEKGEDFGVLARQSSIDTETKDKLGDLGWIPRHVMEDSFDTIAFDLPAGKVSEPFYMQNGVWIITVVKHEPARPVEGQAKERLRNRALDEWLKEQVASLDIQRRFDSDLYEFVLNKLKEYRITTPTPAAPGP
;
A
#
# COMPACT_ATOMS: atom_id res chain seq x y z
N MET A 1 27.17 28.93 44.36
CA MET A 1 27.67 27.59 43.96
C MET A 1 26.55 26.54 43.84
N GLY A 2 25.57 26.45 44.75
CA GLY A 2 24.51 25.39 44.68
C GLY A 2 23.63 25.40 43.44
N VAL A 3 23.24 26.58 42.92
CA VAL A 3 22.38 26.70 41.74
C VAL A 3 23.07 26.19 40.44
N ALA A 4 24.37 26.50 40.29
CA ALA A 4 25.15 26.01 39.13
C ALA A 4 25.33 24.49 39.14
N LEU A 5 25.56 23.91 40.32
CA LEU A 5 25.66 22.46 40.47
C LEU A 5 24.32 21.76 40.19
N PHE A 6 23.22 22.33 40.67
CA PHE A 6 21.87 21.81 40.42
C PHE A 6 21.51 21.85 38.95
N LEU A 7 21.81 22.96 38.24
CA LEU A 7 21.61 23.07 36.79
C LEU A 7 22.43 22.04 36.02
N LEU A 8 23.64 21.76 36.45
CA LEU A 8 24.52 20.75 35.83
C LEU A 8 23.98 19.31 36.03
N ILE A 9 23.49 18.99 37.23
CA ILE A 9 22.90 17.71 37.56
C ILE A 9 21.61 17.46 36.78
N VAL A 10 20.79 18.47 36.56
CA VAL A 10 19.55 18.35 35.76
C VAL A 10 19.84 18.34 34.26
N SER A 11 20.85 19.09 33.81
CA SER A 11 21.17 19.17 32.36
C SER A 11 21.67 17.84 31.77
N ILE A 12 22.40 17.02 32.52
CA ILE A 12 22.93 15.73 32.05
C ILE A 12 21.81 14.76 31.67
N PRO A 13 20.83 14.44 32.53
CA PRO A 13 19.75 13.53 32.14
C PRO A 13 18.84 14.13 31.08
N VAL A 14 18.60 15.46 31.09
CA VAL A 14 17.82 16.14 30.03
C VAL A 14 18.52 16.05 28.69
N PHE A 15 19.82 16.30 28.64
CA PHE A 15 20.62 16.15 27.42
C PHE A 15 20.70 14.70 26.95
N GLY A 16 20.86 13.76 27.89
CA GLY A 16 20.83 12.32 27.60
C GLY A 16 19.48 11.89 27.00
N TYR A 17 18.39 12.31 27.62
CA TYR A 17 17.03 12.07 27.12
C TYR A 17 16.83 12.67 25.71
N TYR A 18 17.20 13.94 25.54
CA TYR A 18 17.11 14.60 24.25
C TYR A 18 17.88 13.85 23.17
N LYS A 19 19.14 13.48 23.44
CA LYS A 19 20.01 12.80 22.47
C LYS A 19 19.48 11.41 22.06
N VAL A 20 18.88 10.68 23.01
CA VAL A 20 18.43 9.30 22.76
C VAL A 20 17.00 9.26 22.18
N TYR A 21 16.11 10.13 22.63
CA TYR A 21 14.68 10.02 22.31
C TYR A 21 14.15 11.07 21.34
N ILE A 22 14.78 12.26 21.29
CA ILE A 22 14.26 13.37 20.49
C ILE A 22 15.13 13.68 19.28
N ALA A 23 16.44 13.72 19.44
CA ALA A 23 17.34 14.07 18.34
C ALA A 23 17.19 13.14 17.11
N PRO A 24 17.08 11.80 17.26
CA PRO A 24 16.91 10.92 16.12
C PRO A 24 15.62 11.19 15.33
N LEU A 25 14.53 11.64 15.98
CA LEU A 25 13.29 12.00 15.29
C LEU A 25 13.44 13.20 14.34
N ARG A 26 14.47 14.03 14.52
CA ARG A 26 14.76 15.20 13.69
C ARG A 26 15.73 14.89 12.54
N GLU A 27 16.32 13.69 12.53
CA GLU A 27 17.22 13.28 11.46
C GLU A 27 16.47 13.13 10.14
N GLN A 28 17.15 13.46 9.05
CA GLN A 28 16.63 13.26 7.71
C GLN A 28 16.57 11.76 7.40
N ILE A 29 15.41 11.27 6.95
CA ILE A 29 15.23 9.91 6.46
C ILE A 29 15.08 9.86 4.94
N LEU A 30 14.44 10.87 4.37
CA LEU A 30 14.22 11.01 2.94
C LEU A 30 14.31 12.49 2.55
N ARG A 31 14.94 12.77 1.41
CA ARG A 31 14.90 14.08 0.76
C ARG A 31 14.52 13.92 -0.70
N VAL A 32 13.62 14.75 -1.17
CA VAL A 32 13.21 14.85 -2.57
C VAL A 32 13.40 16.30 -3.00
N ASN A 33 14.46 16.59 -3.72
CA ASN A 33 14.93 17.95 -4.01
C ASN A 33 15.10 18.80 -2.72
N ASP A 34 14.33 19.87 -2.56
CA ASP A 34 14.32 20.76 -1.39
C ASP A 34 13.46 20.26 -0.22
N ARG A 35 12.61 19.26 -0.43
CA ARG A 35 11.74 18.72 0.63
C ARG A 35 12.47 17.67 1.45
N VAL A 36 12.62 17.93 2.73
CA VAL A 36 13.18 17.00 3.72
C VAL A 36 12.04 16.37 4.53
N PHE A 37 12.11 15.06 4.66
CA PHE A 37 11.28 14.27 5.57
C PHE A 37 12.16 13.75 6.69
N THR A 38 11.69 13.94 7.91
CA THR A 38 12.40 13.48 9.11
C THR A 38 11.97 12.07 9.52
N VAL A 39 12.75 11.45 10.38
CA VAL A 39 12.36 10.18 11.05
C VAL A 39 11.02 10.36 11.79
N GLY A 40 10.79 11.54 12.37
CA GLY A 40 9.52 11.88 13.04
C GLY A 40 8.33 11.86 12.08
N ASP A 41 8.47 12.42 10.88
CA ASP A 41 7.43 12.38 9.83
C ASP A 41 7.14 10.93 9.40
N TYR A 42 8.19 10.15 9.24
CA TYR A 42 8.09 8.73 8.88
C TYR A 42 7.36 7.91 9.97
N VAL A 43 7.77 8.06 11.24
CA VAL A 43 7.12 7.39 12.39
C VAL A 43 5.65 7.79 12.50
N ALA A 44 5.33 9.06 12.27
CA ALA A 44 3.93 9.53 12.30
C ALA A 44 3.09 8.88 11.20
N LYS A 45 3.64 8.78 9.98
CA LYS A 45 2.96 8.12 8.84
C LYS A 45 2.81 6.61 9.04
N LEU A 46 3.82 5.97 9.64
CA LEU A 46 3.79 4.54 9.97
C LEU A 46 2.72 4.21 11.03
N ARG A 47 2.60 5.06 12.06
CA ARG A 47 1.53 4.94 13.07
C ARG A 47 0.14 5.06 12.47
N TYR A 48 -0.04 6.01 11.55
CA TYR A 48 -1.29 6.12 10.82
C TYR A 48 -1.59 4.84 10.03
N LEU A 49 -0.61 4.32 9.29
CA LEU A 49 -0.77 3.10 8.50
C LEU A 49 -1.10 1.88 9.39
N GLU A 50 -0.44 1.76 10.53
CA GLU A 50 -0.73 0.70 11.51
C GLU A 50 -2.16 0.81 12.06
N ALA A 51 -2.60 2.01 12.43
CA ALA A 51 -3.95 2.24 12.92
C ALA A 51 -5.01 1.99 11.85
N GLU A 52 -4.74 2.39 10.61
CA GLU A 52 -5.62 2.13 9.46
C GLU A 52 -5.77 0.63 9.20
N ASN A 53 -4.66 -0.12 9.16
CA ASN A 53 -4.68 -1.57 8.96
C ASN A 53 -5.45 -2.30 10.07
N GLN A 54 -5.28 -1.87 11.33
CA GLN A 54 -6.03 -2.45 12.46
C GLN A 54 -7.55 -2.32 12.30
N ILE A 55 -8.04 -1.23 11.71
CA ILE A 55 -9.48 -1.02 11.45
C ILE A 55 -10.02 -2.09 10.49
N TYR A 56 -9.19 -2.55 9.56
CA TYR A 56 -9.55 -3.61 8.59
C TYR A 56 -9.13 -5.02 9.03
N GLY A 57 -8.60 -5.17 10.25
CA GLY A 57 -8.12 -6.46 10.76
C GLY A 57 -6.80 -6.93 10.16
N GLU A 58 -6.08 -6.04 9.49
CA GLU A 58 -4.80 -6.30 8.85
C GLU A 58 -3.63 -6.00 9.79
N LYS A 59 -2.47 -6.58 9.48
CA LYS A 59 -1.22 -6.33 10.21
C LYS A 59 -0.13 -5.91 9.23
N LEU A 60 0.71 -4.96 9.66
CA LEU A 60 1.90 -4.60 8.89
C LEU A 60 2.94 -5.72 8.95
N ASP A 61 3.50 -6.03 7.80
CA ASP A 61 4.74 -6.77 7.70
C ASP A 61 5.93 -5.79 7.73
N TYR A 62 6.54 -5.65 8.91
CA TYR A 62 7.65 -4.71 9.09
C TYR A 62 8.87 -5.03 8.24
N SER A 63 9.02 -6.25 7.74
CA SER A 63 10.15 -6.62 6.86
C SER A 63 10.06 -5.98 5.48
N THR A 64 8.85 -5.70 5.02
CA THR A 64 8.59 -5.16 3.67
C THR A 64 7.92 -3.80 3.71
N ASP A 65 6.92 -3.58 4.58
CA ASP A 65 6.08 -2.38 4.56
C ASP A 65 6.82 -1.12 5.01
N LEU A 66 7.86 -1.27 5.84
CA LEU A 66 8.72 -0.14 6.20
C LEU A 66 9.42 0.45 4.97
N PHE A 67 9.93 -0.38 4.09
CA PHE A 67 10.61 0.08 2.87
C PHE A 67 9.60 0.64 1.86
N LYS A 68 8.46 -0.03 1.67
CA LYS A 68 7.36 0.45 0.83
C LYS A 68 6.84 1.82 1.27
N LEU A 69 6.76 2.07 2.59
CA LEU A 69 6.33 3.37 3.09
C LEU A 69 7.26 4.50 2.67
N LEU A 70 8.58 4.29 2.69
CA LEU A 70 9.54 5.30 2.19
C LEU A 70 9.38 5.56 0.70
N ASP A 71 9.17 4.50 -0.09
CA ASP A 71 8.91 4.63 -1.52
C ASP A 71 7.59 5.39 -1.76
N ASN A 72 6.53 5.07 -1.02
CA ASN A 72 5.27 5.80 -1.08
C ASN A 72 5.41 7.28 -0.68
N MET A 73 6.23 7.60 0.33
CA MET A 73 6.48 9.00 0.72
C MET A 73 7.21 9.78 -0.37
N ARG A 74 8.18 9.14 -1.04
CA ARG A 74 8.85 9.70 -2.23
C ARG A 74 7.83 9.97 -3.35
N ASP A 75 7.04 8.98 -3.67
CA ASP A 75 6.09 9.03 -4.79
C ASP A 75 4.98 10.05 -4.55
N ASP A 76 4.46 10.13 -3.32
CA ASP A 76 3.50 11.17 -2.92
C ASP A 76 4.08 12.59 -3.12
N GLU A 77 5.37 12.78 -2.81
CA GLU A 77 6.03 14.07 -3.02
C GLU A 77 6.26 14.36 -4.51
N VAL A 78 6.61 13.35 -5.31
CA VAL A 78 6.73 13.48 -6.77
C VAL A 78 5.38 13.88 -7.38
N VAL A 79 4.31 13.18 -7.03
CA VAL A 79 2.94 13.50 -7.46
C VAL A 79 2.56 14.93 -7.03
N ARG A 80 2.79 15.30 -5.77
CA ARG A 80 2.48 16.64 -5.23
C ARG A 80 3.17 17.75 -6.01
N ARG A 81 4.43 17.54 -6.45
CA ARG A 81 5.19 18.53 -7.21
C ARG A 81 4.73 18.66 -8.64
N LEU A 82 4.46 17.54 -9.27
CA LEU A 82 4.28 17.50 -10.73
C LEU A 82 2.83 17.57 -11.16
N ALA A 83 1.87 17.16 -10.33
CA ALA A 83 0.46 17.25 -10.68
C ALA A 83 0.01 18.66 -11.11
N PRO A 84 0.45 19.76 -10.46
CA PRO A 84 0.10 21.12 -10.92
C PRO A 84 0.61 21.43 -12.33
N THR A 85 1.77 20.90 -12.74
CA THR A 85 2.32 21.09 -14.10
C THR A 85 1.49 20.37 -15.17
N LEU A 86 0.72 19.36 -14.76
CA LEU A 86 -0.25 18.64 -15.58
C LEU A 86 -1.65 19.28 -15.55
N GLY A 87 -1.81 20.42 -14.86
CA GLY A 87 -3.10 21.06 -14.65
C GLY A 87 -3.98 20.37 -13.60
N ILE A 88 -3.42 19.45 -12.82
CA ILE A 88 -4.15 18.66 -11.82
C ILE A 88 -4.07 19.33 -10.46
N THR A 89 -5.24 19.62 -9.88
CA THR A 89 -5.38 20.19 -8.53
C THR A 89 -6.41 19.43 -7.72
N VAL A 90 -6.33 19.53 -6.39
CA VAL A 90 -7.27 18.92 -5.45
C VAL A 90 -7.87 20.03 -4.58
N THR A 91 -9.19 20.17 -4.63
CA THR A 91 -9.96 21.10 -3.81
C THR A 91 -10.35 20.47 -2.47
N ASP A 92 -10.80 21.31 -1.52
CA ASP A 92 -11.35 20.81 -0.24
C ASP A 92 -12.65 20.02 -0.44
N GLU A 93 -13.38 20.29 -1.51
CA GLU A 93 -14.56 19.53 -1.90
C GLU A 93 -14.18 18.12 -2.37
N ASP A 94 -13.15 17.98 -3.21
CA ASP A 94 -12.60 16.68 -3.60
C ASP A 94 -12.22 15.83 -2.39
N VAL A 95 -11.51 16.45 -1.43
CA VAL A 95 -11.11 15.79 -0.18
C VAL A 95 -12.32 15.35 0.63
N THR A 96 -13.33 16.22 0.76
CA THR A 96 -14.55 15.90 1.52
C THR A 96 -15.35 14.79 0.84
N LYS A 97 -15.45 14.80 -0.49
CA LYS A 97 -16.09 13.73 -1.27
C LYS A 97 -15.39 12.39 -1.05
N ALA A 98 -14.06 12.36 -1.12
CA ALA A 98 -13.27 11.16 -0.88
C ALA A 98 -13.43 10.64 0.56
N LEU A 99 -13.44 11.53 1.56
CA LEU A 99 -13.70 11.18 2.95
C LEU A 99 -15.09 10.56 3.13
N ARG A 100 -16.13 11.13 2.54
CA ARG A 100 -17.49 10.57 2.61
C ARG A 100 -17.55 9.16 2.02
N ALA A 101 -16.97 8.97 0.83
CA ALA A 101 -16.91 7.66 0.17
C ALA A 101 -16.16 6.63 1.03
N ARG A 102 -14.97 6.99 1.53
CA ARG A 102 -14.13 6.11 2.36
C ARG A 102 -14.79 5.70 3.68
N LEU A 103 -15.62 6.55 4.25
CA LEU A 103 -16.31 6.30 5.50
C LEU A 103 -17.70 5.68 5.31
N GLY A 104 -18.14 5.40 4.10
CA GLY A 104 -19.49 4.89 3.82
C GLY A 104 -20.60 5.90 4.13
N ALA A 105 -20.29 7.19 4.10
CA ALA A 105 -21.25 8.28 4.31
C ALA A 105 -21.83 8.82 2.99
N THR A 106 -22.03 7.94 2.03
CA THR A 106 -22.71 8.17 0.75
C THR A 106 -24.02 7.39 0.73
N PRO A 107 -25.04 7.81 -0.04
CA PRO A 107 -26.25 7.02 -0.22
C PRO A 107 -25.94 5.63 -0.75
N LYS A 108 -26.59 4.61 -0.21
CA LYS A 108 -26.56 3.26 -0.80
C LYS A 108 -27.58 3.17 -1.93
N GLU A 109 -27.42 2.19 -2.80
CA GLU A 109 -28.36 1.95 -3.89
C GLU A 109 -29.77 1.72 -3.32
N GLY A 110 -30.75 2.53 -3.77
CA GLY A 110 -32.13 2.49 -3.30
C GLY A 110 -32.39 3.13 -1.92
N GLU A 111 -31.39 3.77 -1.30
CA GLU A 111 -31.54 4.45 -0.01
C GLU A 111 -32.08 5.87 -0.22
N GLU A 112 -33.31 6.13 0.25
CA GLU A 112 -33.87 7.48 0.35
C GLU A 112 -33.37 8.14 1.63
N VAL A 113 -32.36 8.97 1.53
CA VAL A 113 -31.73 9.67 2.65
C VAL A 113 -31.56 11.15 2.32
N THR A 114 -31.85 12.01 3.27
CA THR A 114 -31.67 13.46 3.10
C THR A 114 -30.20 13.86 3.22
N GLU A 115 -29.84 14.99 2.59
CA GLU A 115 -28.47 15.54 2.71
C GLU A 115 -28.12 15.86 4.17
N ALA A 116 -29.10 16.29 4.98
CA ALA A 116 -28.91 16.56 6.41
C ALA A 116 -28.52 15.28 7.19
N GLU A 117 -29.15 14.16 6.87
CA GLU A 117 -28.85 12.85 7.49
C GLU A 117 -27.48 12.33 7.04
N LEU A 118 -27.15 12.47 5.75
CA LEU A 118 -25.81 12.14 5.25
C LEU A 118 -24.73 12.97 5.92
N ASN A 119 -24.96 14.26 6.11
CA ASN A 119 -24.05 15.16 6.81
C ASN A 119 -23.84 14.71 8.27
N ARG A 120 -24.92 14.39 9.00
CA ARG A 120 -24.83 13.89 10.37
C ARG A 120 -24.06 12.58 10.43
N ARG A 121 -24.40 11.59 9.57
CA ARG A 121 -23.70 10.30 9.44
C ARG A 121 -22.20 10.53 9.18
N PHE A 122 -21.88 11.41 8.26
CA PHE A 122 -20.49 11.76 7.96
C PHE A 122 -19.75 12.33 9.18
N GLN A 123 -20.33 13.30 9.89
CA GLN A 123 -19.69 13.92 11.06
C GLN A 123 -19.41 12.90 12.18
N GLU A 124 -20.35 11.99 12.44
CA GLU A 124 -20.21 10.93 13.44
C GLU A 124 -19.07 9.97 13.06
N LEU A 125 -19.10 9.42 11.84
CA LEU A 125 -18.09 8.49 11.33
C LEU A 125 -16.71 9.15 11.23
N TYR A 126 -16.66 10.42 10.82
CA TYR A 126 -15.42 11.17 10.71
C TYR A 126 -14.76 11.40 12.08
N LYS A 127 -15.54 11.82 13.07
CA LYS A 127 -15.05 11.98 14.44
C LYS A 127 -14.55 10.65 15.02
N GLN A 128 -15.29 9.57 14.82
CA GLN A 128 -14.88 8.23 15.22
C GLN A 128 -13.56 7.83 14.56
N ARG A 129 -13.42 8.04 13.24
CA ARG A 129 -12.20 7.75 12.49
C ARG A 129 -11.00 8.51 13.03
N LEU A 130 -11.11 9.82 13.25
CA LEU A 130 -10.02 10.64 13.80
C LEU A 130 -9.56 10.12 15.17
N THR A 131 -10.48 9.66 16.02
CA THR A 131 -10.15 9.04 17.30
C THR A 131 -9.41 7.70 17.12
N GLN A 132 -9.89 6.84 16.20
CA GLN A 132 -9.29 5.54 15.93
C GLN A 132 -7.85 5.64 15.40
N ILE A 133 -7.62 6.56 14.44
CA ILE A 133 -6.29 6.75 13.83
C ILE A 133 -5.38 7.70 14.62
N ASN A 134 -5.91 8.34 15.67
CA ASN A 134 -5.21 9.30 16.50
C ASN A 134 -4.52 10.43 15.70
N LEU A 135 -5.23 11.01 14.74
CA LEU A 135 -4.77 12.15 13.94
C LEU A 135 -5.67 13.36 14.14
N SER A 136 -5.09 14.55 13.97
CA SER A 136 -5.87 15.78 13.84
C SER A 136 -6.60 15.83 12.48
N ASP A 137 -7.68 16.59 12.40
CA ASP A 137 -8.43 16.86 11.17
C ASP A 137 -7.50 17.27 10.01
N SER A 138 -6.65 18.27 10.22
CA SER A 138 -5.76 18.78 9.19
C SER A 138 -4.80 17.71 8.66
N LYS A 139 -4.24 16.88 9.55
CA LYS A 139 -3.31 15.81 9.16
C LYS A 139 -4.01 14.69 8.39
N TYR A 140 -5.21 14.31 8.80
CA TYR A 140 -5.97 13.30 8.07
C TYR A 140 -6.39 13.83 6.68
N ARG A 141 -6.84 15.08 6.60
CA ARG A 141 -7.17 15.71 5.30
C ARG A 141 -5.94 15.81 4.38
N GLU A 142 -4.74 16.08 4.90
CA GLU A 142 -3.49 16.03 4.12
C GLU A 142 -3.24 14.63 3.53
N VAL A 143 -3.46 13.56 4.32
CA VAL A 143 -3.33 12.18 3.83
C VAL A 143 -4.33 11.90 2.69
N ILE A 144 -5.61 12.26 2.91
CA ILE A 144 -6.64 12.04 1.89
C ILE A 144 -6.38 12.89 0.64
N LYS A 145 -5.89 14.11 0.80
CA LYS A 145 -5.50 14.97 -0.34
C LYS A 145 -4.43 14.32 -1.22
N ALA A 146 -3.43 13.69 -0.60
CA ALA A 146 -2.39 12.95 -1.34
C ALA A 146 -2.98 11.77 -2.12
N LEU A 147 -3.89 11.00 -1.50
CA LEU A 147 -4.58 9.89 -2.16
C LEU A 147 -5.44 10.36 -3.34
N VAL A 148 -6.22 11.42 -3.14
CA VAL A 148 -7.05 12.01 -4.22
C VAL A 148 -6.18 12.54 -5.36
N LEU A 149 -5.05 13.18 -5.04
CA LEU A 149 -4.14 13.69 -6.05
C LEU A 149 -3.55 12.54 -6.90
N ARG A 150 -3.18 11.44 -6.25
CA ARG A 150 -2.67 10.23 -6.91
C ARG A 150 -3.73 9.62 -7.85
N GLU A 151 -4.99 9.53 -7.42
CA GLU A 151 -6.08 9.07 -8.27
C GLU A 151 -6.32 10.00 -9.48
N LYS A 152 -6.29 11.31 -9.29
CA LYS A 152 -6.41 12.25 -10.41
C LYS A 152 -5.24 12.15 -11.41
N VAL A 153 -4.03 11.82 -10.95
CA VAL A 153 -2.90 11.53 -11.86
C VAL A 153 -3.13 10.23 -12.61
N LYS A 154 -3.66 9.18 -11.96
CA LYS A 154 -4.08 7.96 -12.69
C LYS A 154 -5.13 8.25 -13.76
N ASP A 155 -6.15 9.06 -13.41
CA ASP A 155 -7.18 9.48 -14.38
C ASP A 155 -6.57 10.22 -15.58
N TYR A 156 -5.59 11.09 -15.33
CA TYR A 156 -4.85 11.78 -16.41
C TYR A 156 -4.06 10.79 -17.28
N LEU A 157 -3.54 9.72 -16.70
CA LEU A 157 -2.78 8.70 -17.41
C LEU A 157 -3.66 7.66 -18.12
N ASP A 158 -4.97 7.65 -17.90
CA ASP A 158 -5.93 6.71 -18.53
C ASP A 158 -5.84 6.76 -20.06
N VAL A 159 -5.45 7.89 -20.66
CA VAL A 159 -5.22 8.01 -22.10
C VAL A 159 -4.16 7.03 -22.63
N ARG A 160 -3.26 6.56 -21.77
CA ARG A 160 -2.22 5.58 -22.11
C ARG A 160 -2.72 4.12 -22.07
N ILE A 161 -3.93 3.88 -21.57
CA ILE A 161 -4.47 2.56 -21.39
C ILE A 161 -5.25 2.14 -22.64
N PRO A 162 -4.90 1.02 -23.28
CA PRO A 162 -5.62 0.53 -24.43
C PRO A 162 -7.05 0.10 -24.02
N ALA A 163 -8.03 0.36 -24.90
CA ALA A 163 -9.39 -0.11 -24.68
C ALA A 163 -9.52 -1.65 -24.75
N VAL A 164 -8.57 -2.29 -25.45
CA VAL A 164 -8.50 -3.74 -25.64
C VAL A 164 -7.05 -4.17 -25.49
N ALA A 165 -6.80 -5.28 -24.81
CA ALA A 165 -5.47 -5.85 -24.65
C ALA A 165 -5.50 -7.38 -24.71
N GLU A 166 -4.37 -7.98 -25.05
CA GLU A 166 -4.14 -9.41 -24.85
C GLU A 166 -4.16 -9.73 -23.35
N GLN A 167 -4.98 -10.70 -22.93
CA GLN A 167 -5.17 -11.06 -21.53
C GLN A 167 -5.21 -12.58 -21.37
N VAL A 168 -4.73 -13.05 -20.22
CA VAL A 168 -4.83 -14.43 -19.76
C VAL A 168 -5.65 -14.49 -18.48
N GLU A 169 -6.51 -15.48 -18.37
CA GLU A 169 -7.18 -15.85 -17.12
C GLU A 169 -6.33 -16.91 -16.43
N VAL A 170 -5.89 -16.61 -15.21
CA VAL A 170 -4.84 -17.38 -14.53
C VAL A 170 -5.26 -17.76 -13.13
N SER A 171 -4.94 -18.99 -12.74
CA SER A 171 -4.89 -19.41 -11.33
C SER A 171 -3.45 -19.66 -10.92
N GLY A 172 -3.09 -19.32 -9.69
CA GLY A 172 -1.73 -19.43 -9.17
C GLY A 172 -1.64 -20.07 -7.79
N ILE A 173 -0.52 -20.71 -7.52
CA ILE A 173 -0.14 -21.21 -6.19
C ILE A 173 1.22 -20.62 -5.83
N LYS A 174 1.28 -19.87 -4.74
CA LYS A 174 2.53 -19.44 -4.12
C LYS A 174 2.99 -20.54 -3.18
N ALA A 175 4.10 -21.18 -3.49
CA ALA A 175 4.67 -22.24 -2.67
C ALA A 175 5.67 -21.69 -1.65
N ALA A 176 5.95 -22.47 -0.60
CA ALA A 176 6.92 -22.12 0.43
C ALA A 176 8.35 -22.07 -0.12
N ASP A 177 8.66 -22.99 -1.04
CA ASP A 177 9.94 -23.13 -1.72
C ASP A 177 9.77 -23.81 -3.08
N GLU A 178 10.87 -23.98 -3.80
CA GLU A 178 10.87 -24.59 -5.13
C GLU A 178 10.52 -26.09 -5.10
N ASP A 179 10.96 -26.82 -4.07
CA ASP A 179 10.64 -28.25 -3.92
C ASP A 179 9.14 -28.47 -3.65
N ALA A 180 8.53 -27.60 -2.82
CA ALA A 180 7.09 -27.59 -2.62
C ALA A 180 6.33 -27.30 -3.91
N ALA A 181 6.80 -26.30 -4.69
CA ALA A 181 6.20 -25.97 -5.99
C ALA A 181 6.27 -27.12 -6.97
N ARG A 182 7.41 -27.81 -7.09
CA ARG A 182 7.56 -29.00 -7.95
C ARG A 182 6.61 -30.13 -7.56
N LYS A 183 6.47 -30.43 -6.26
CA LYS A 183 5.53 -31.45 -5.78
C LYS A 183 4.08 -31.09 -6.09
N LEU A 184 3.70 -29.81 -5.96
CA LEU A 184 2.35 -29.35 -6.30
C LEU A 184 2.09 -29.45 -7.81
N LYS A 185 3.07 -29.08 -8.64
CA LYS A 185 3.00 -29.28 -10.09
C LYS A 185 2.77 -30.75 -10.45
N GLU A 186 3.56 -31.68 -9.88
CA GLU A 186 3.40 -33.10 -10.12
C GLU A 186 2.01 -33.64 -9.73
N ARG A 187 1.44 -33.13 -8.62
CA ARG A 187 0.09 -33.53 -8.19
C ARG A 187 -0.97 -33.04 -9.17
N ALA A 188 -0.84 -31.77 -9.63
CA ALA A 188 -1.73 -31.18 -10.62
C ALA A 188 -1.64 -31.92 -11.96
N GLU A 189 -0.43 -32.30 -12.42
CA GLU A 189 -0.21 -33.10 -13.66
C GLU A 189 -0.77 -34.52 -13.56
N LYS A 190 -0.87 -35.08 -12.35
CA LYS A 190 -1.54 -36.39 -12.08
C LYS A 190 -3.06 -36.26 -12.00
N GLY A 191 -3.62 -35.08 -12.20
CA GLY A 191 -5.07 -34.84 -12.29
C GLY A 191 -5.73 -34.35 -11.01
N GLU A 192 -4.95 -33.95 -9.97
CA GLU A 192 -5.54 -33.25 -8.83
C GLU A 192 -5.99 -31.85 -9.26
N ASP A 193 -7.14 -31.42 -8.73
CA ASP A 193 -7.69 -30.10 -9.04
C ASP A 193 -6.78 -28.97 -8.55
N PHE A 194 -6.36 -28.10 -9.48
CA PHE A 194 -5.41 -27.02 -9.18
C PHE A 194 -5.96 -26.02 -8.14
N GLY A 195 -7.25 -25.70 -8.19
CA GLY A 195 -7.88 -24.80 -7.23
C GLY A 195 -7.95 -25.40 -5.82
N VAL A 196 -8.17 -26.73 -5.72
CA VAL A 196 -8.12 -27.45 -4.43
C VAL A 196 -6.70 -27.42 -3.88
N LEU A 197 -5.70 -27.67 -4.73
CA LEU A 197 -4.28 -27.57 -4.35
C LEU A 197 -3.93 -26.16 -3.89
N ALA A 198 -4.40 -25.11 -4.57
CA ALA A 198 -4.21 -23.72 -4.19
C ALA A 198 -4.77 -23.45 -2.78
N ARG A 199 -6.01 -23.84 -2.53
CA ARG A 199 -6.65 -23.65 -1.22
C ARG A 199 -5.94 -24.38 -0.09
N GLN A 200 -5.41 -25.56 -0.34
CA GLN A 200 -4.74 -26.38 0.67
C GLN A 200 -3.31 -25.93 0.97
N SER A 201 -2.57 -25.51 -0.06
CA SER A 201 -1.11 -25.42 0.01
C SER A 201 -0.53 -24.06 -0.35
N SER A 202 -1.31 -23.14 -0.94
CA SER A 202 -0.80 -21.80 -1.23
C SER A 202 -0.53 -21.02 0.04
N ILE A 203 0.61 -20.33 0.09
CA ILE A 203 0.92 -19.37 1.13
C ILE A 203 0.48 -17.94 0.77
N ASP A 204 -0.11 -17.76 -0.43
CA ASP A 204 -0.74 -16.51 -0.83
C ASP A 204 -2.10 -16.35 -0.18
N THR A 205 -2.22 -15.41 0.76
CA THR A 205 -3.45 -15.18 1.53
C THR A 205 -4.54 -14.46 0.74
N GLU A 206 -4.20 -13.82 -0.38
CA GLU A 206 -5.16 -13.04 -1.18
C GLU A 206 -6.03 -13.94 -2.08
N THR A 207 -5.44 -15.00 -2.64
CA THR A 207 -6.10 -15.86 -3.62
C THR A 207 -6.34 -17.29 -3.14
N LYS A 208 -5.68 -17.72 -2.07
CA LYS A 208 -5.81 -19.06 -1.50
C LYS A 208 -7.27 -19.51 -1.34
N ASP A 209 -8.10 -18.71 -0.67
CA ASP A 209 -9.51 -19.03 -0.41
C ASP A 209 -10.41 -18.86 -1.64
N LYS A 210 -9.87 -18.26 -2.71
CA LYS A 210 -10.48 -18.12 -4.04
C LYS A 210 -9.95 -19.18 -5.03
N LEU A 211 -9.46 -20.31 -4.54
CA LEU A 211 -8.92 -21.40 -5.36
C LEU A 211 -7.72 -20.99 -6.23
N GLY A 212 -6.96 -19.99 -5.77
CA GLY A 212 -5.81 -19.45 -6.49
C GLY A 212 -6.16 -18.50 -7.64
N ASP A 213 -7.41 -18.09 -7.78
CA ASP A 213 -7.87 -17.21 -8.88
C ASP A 213 -7.18 -15.85 -8.83
N LEU A 214 -6.33 -15.59 -9.84
CA LEU A 214 -5.66 -14.31 -10.10
C LEU A 214 -6.47 -13.43 -11.07
N GLY A 215 -7.52 -13.97 -11.67
CA GLY A 215 -8.39 -13.33 -12.65
C GLY A 215 -7.72 -13.05 -13.99
N TRP A 216 -8.31 -12.13 -14.76
CA TRP A 216 -7.78 -11.70 -16.05
C TRP A 216 -6.61 -10.74 -15.87
N ILE A 217 -5.48 -11.10 -16.49
CA ILE A 217 -4.23 -10.34 -16.41
C ILE A 217 -3.83 -9.88 -17.81
N PRO A 218 -3.83 -8.57 -18.08
CA PRO A 218 -3.28 -8.03 -19.32
C PRO A 218 -1.76 -8.26 -19.39
N ARG A 219 -1.26 -8.38 -20.63
CA ARG A 219 0.19 -8.43 -20.87
C ARG A 219 0.88 -7.16 -20.34
N HIS A 220 2.08 -7.30 -19.84
CA HIS A 220 2.94 -6.24 -19.29
C HIS A 220 2.43 -5.57 -18.00
N VAL A 221 1.56 -6.24 -17.24
CA VAL A 221 1.09 -5.76 -15.94
C VAL A 221 1.85 -6.38 -14.78
N MET A 222 2.25 -7.63 -14.95
CA MET A 222 3.07 -8.37 -13.97
C MET A 222 4.56 -8.26 -14.32
N GLU A 223 5.40 -8.98 -13.58
CA GLU A 223 6.83 -9.08 -13.87
C GLU A 223 7.08 -9.81 -15.19
N ASP A 224 8.20 -9.51 -15.87
CA ASP A 224 8.55 -10.10 -17.16
C ASP A 224 8.61 -11.63 -17.13
N SER A 225 9.00 -12.21 -15.99
CA SER A 225 9.00 -13.66 -15.75
C SER A 225 7.61 -14.25 -15.86
N PHE A 226 6.59 -13.57 -15.31
CA PHE A 226 5.20 -13.98 -15.42
C PHE A 226 4.72 -13.90 -16.88
N ASP A 227 4.95 -12.77 -17.56
CA ASP A 227 4.51 -12.57 -18.93
C ASP A 227 5.06 -13.64 -19.87
N THR A 228 6.37 -13.92 -19.77
CA THR A 228 7.04 -14.95 -20.58
C THR A 228 6.42 -16.34 -20.39
N ILE A 229 5.99 -16.65 -19.15
CA ILE A 229 5.42 -17.96 -18.82
C ILE A 229 3.93 -17.99 -19.16
N ALA A 230 3.15 -17.04 -18.63
CA ALA A 230 1.69 -17.10 -18.68
C ALA A 230 1.12 -16.97 -20.10
N PHE A 231 1.76 -16.16 -20.94
CA PHE A 231 1.27 -15.93 -22.31
C PHE A 231 1.72 -16.98 -23.33
N ASP A 232 2.74 -17.79 -22.98
CA ASP A 232 3.19 -18.91 -23.81
C ASP A 232 2.67 -20.27 -23.29
N LEU A 233 2.11 -20.32 -22.06
CA LEU A 233 1.61 -21.54 -21.45
C LEU A 233 0.27 -21.96 -22.10
N PRO A 234 0.16 -23.18 -22.67
CA PRO A 234 -1.11 -23.66 -23.18
C PRO A 234 -2.18 -23.76 -22.08
N ALA A 235 -3.41 -23.42 -22.41
CA ALA A 235 -4.53 -23.51 -21.47
C ALA A 235 -4.65 -24.94 -20.87
N GLY A 236 -4.89 -24.96 -19.56
CA GLY A 236 -4.98 -26.21 -18.79
C GLY A 236 -3.64 -26.87 -18.44
N LYS A 237 -2.51 -26.31 -18.87
CA LYS A 237 -1.19 -26.78 -18.43
C LYS A 237 -0.73 -26.03 -17.20
N VAL A 238 0.13 -26.68 -16.40
CA VAL A 238 0.78 -26.08 -15.23
C VAL A 238 2.20 -25.68 -15.60
N SER A 239 2.62 -24.50 -15.18
CA SER A 239 3.97 -23.99 -15.43
C SER A 239 5.04 -24.74 -14.65
N GLU A 240 6.30 -24.59 -15.06
CA GLU A 240 7.42 -24.83 -14.15
C GLU A 240 7.39 -23.82 -12.99
N PRO A 241 7.99 -24.17 -11.82
CA PRO A 241 8.19 -23.21 -10.76
C PRO A 241 9.01 -22.00 -11.22
N PHE A 242 8.57 -20.82 -10.87
CA PHE A 242 9.28 -19.56 -11.18
C PHE A 242 9.15 -18.55 -10.04
N TYR A 243 10.06 -17.57 -10.01
CA TYR A 243 10.05 -16.52 -9.00
C TYR A 243 9.21 -15.33 -9.47
N MET A 244 8.28 -14.90 -8.62
CA MET A 244 7.46 -13.71 -8.78
C MET A 244 7.08 -13.15 -7.40
N GLN A 245 7.16 -11.82 -7.23
CA GLN A 245 6.74 -11.13 -5.99
C GLN A 245 7.34 -11.74 -4.71
N ASN A 246 8.65 -11.95 -4.72
CA ASN A 246 9.39 -12.53 -3.59
C ASN A 246 8.90 -13.92 -3.15
N GLY A 247 8.43 -14.74 -4.08
CA GLY A 247 8.00 -16.09 -3.80
C GLY A 247 8.15 -16.99 -5.00
N VAL A 248 8.05 -18.30 -4.76
CA VAL A 248 8.04 -19.31 -5.80
C VAL A 248 6.60 -19.61 -6.19
N TRP A 249 6.30 -19.53 -7.46
CA TRP A 249 4.95 -19.73 -7.99
C TRP A 249 4.90 -20.84 -9.02
N ILE A 250 3.75 -21.51 -9.11
CA ILE A 250 3.29 -22.23 -10.27
C ILE A 250 1.92 -21.67 -10.67
N ILE A 251 1.66 -21.61 -11.97
CA ILE A 251 0.40 -21.10 -12.51
C ILE A 251 -0.21 -22.10 -13.49
N THR A 252 -1.51 -21.97 -13.68
CA THR A 252 -2.23 -22.55 -14.82
C THR A 252 -3.02 -21.47 -15.52
N VAL A 253 -2.98 -21.48 -16.86
CA VAL A 253 -3.80 -20.60 -17.69
C VAL A 253 -5.12 -21.28 -17.95
N VAL A 254 -6.21 -20.64 -17.54
CA VAL A 254 -7.58 -21.12 -17.77
C VAL A 254 -7.99 -20.78 -19.19
N LYS A 255 -7.71 -19.55 -19.62
CA LYS A 255 -8.10 -19.02 -20.94
C LYS A 255 -7.12 -17.95 -21.41
N HIS A 256 -7.00 -17.85 -22.74
CA HIS A 256 -6.21 -16.81 -23.40
C HIS A 256 -7.09 -16.07 -24.38
N GLU A 257 -7.17 -14.73 -24.26
CA GLU A 257 -7.88 -13.87 -25.19
C GLU A 257 -6.94 -12.80 -25.75
N PRO A 258 -6.68 -12.83 -27.07
CA PRO A 258 -5.73 -11.91 -27.69
C PRO A 258 -6.26 -10.47 -27.78
N ALA A 259 -7.58 -10.29 -27.68
CA ALA A 259 -8.24 -8.97 -27.80
C ALA A 259 -9.45 -8.92 -26.85
N ARG A 260 -9.19 -8.74 -25.55
CA ARG A 260 -10.22 -8.62 -24.51
C ARG A 260 -10.41 -7.15 -24.13
N PRO A 261 -11.67 -6.66 -23.93
CA PRO A 261 -11.91 -5.34 -23.35
C PRO A 261 -11.19 -5.15 -22.02
N VAL A 262 -10.58 -3.98 -21.84
CA VAL A 262 -9.85 -3.64 -20.61
C VAL A 262 -10.84 -2.99 -19.63
N GLU A 263 -11.36 -3.80 -18.71
CA GLU A 263 -12.37 -3.41 -17.72
C GLU A 263 -12.04 -3.95 -16.32
N GLY A 264 -12.74 -3.44 -15.32
CA GLY A 264 -12.65 -3.95 -13.95
C GLY A 264 -11.22 -4.02 -13.42
N GLN A 265 -10.82 -5.16 -12.88
CA GLN A 265 -9.49 -5.37 -12.29
C GLN A 265 -8.36 -5.23 -13.32
N ALA A 266 -8.58 -5.66 -14.58
CA ALA A 266 -7.59 -5.53 -15.64
C ALA A 266 -7.26 -4.06 -15.91
N LYS A 267 -8.29 -3.20 -15.98
CA LYS A 267 -8.11 -1.75 -16.15
C LYS A 267 -7.35 -1.16 -14.95
N GLU A 268 -7.72 -1.51 -13.74
CA GLU A 268 -7.06 -0.97 -12.54
C GLU A 268 -5.57 -1.39 -12.46
N ARG A 269 -5.25 -2.61 -12.85
CA ARG A 269 -3.84 -3.06 -12.95
C ARG A 269 -3.03 -2.23 -13.95
N LEU A 270 -3.60 -1.96 -15.12
CA LEU A 270 -2.95 -1.10 -16.13
C LEU A 270 -2.82 0.35 -15.66
N ARG A 271 -3.81 0.88 -14.95
CA ARG A 271 -3.75 2.22 -14.33
C ARG A 271 -2.61 2.32 -13.33
N ASN A 272 -2.49 1.31 -12.45
CA ASN A 272 -1.41 1.24 -11.48
C ASN A 272 -0.05 1.17 -12.19
N ARG A 273 0.07 0.32 -13.21
CA ARG A 273 1.30 0.21 -14.02
C ARG A 273 1.65 1.53 -14.70
N ALA A 274 0.69 2.21 -15.31
CA ALA A 274 0.91 3.51 -15.94
C ALA A 274 1.40 4.57 -14.94
N LEU A 275 0.86 4.57 -13.72
CA LEU A 275 1.35 5.44 -12.65
C LEU A 275 2.78 5.07 -12.23
N ASP A 276 3.09 3.79 -12.04
CA ASP A 276 4.41 3.33 -11.61
C ASP A 276 5.49 3.66 -12.67
N GLU A 277 5.18 3.48 -13.94
CA GLU A 277 6.06 3.86 -15.05
C GLU A 277 6.28 5.37 -15.09
N TRP A 278 5.20 6.15 -15.00
CA TRP A 278 5.31 7.60 -14.93
C TRP A 278 6.14 8.06 -13.73
N LEU A 279 5.91 7.50 -12.54
CA LEU A 279 6.71 7.80 -11.35
C LEU A 279 8.18 7.45 -11.54
N LYS A 280 8.49 6.31 -12.12
CA LYS A 280 9.86 5.87 -12.41
C LYS A 280 10.58 6.84 -13.36
N GLU A 281 9.87 7.31 -14.40
CA GLU A 281 10.39 8.34 -15.32
C GLU A 281 10.70 9.66 -14.58
N GLN A 282 9.77 10.11 -13.72
CA GLN A 282 9.93 11.37 -13.01
C GLN A 282 11.04 11.31 -11.94
N VAL A 283 11.09 10.22 -11.18
CA VAL A 283 12.09 9.99 -10.13
C VAL A 283 13.52 10.08 -10.68
N ALA A 284 13.76 9.62 -11.91
CA ALA A 284 15.07 9.65 -12.55
C ALA A 284 15.65 11.07 -12.72
N SER A 285 14.82 12.10 -12.72
CA SER A 285 15.21 13.51 -12.90
C SER A 285 15.36 14.29 -11.59
N LEU A 286 15.09 13.67 -10.43
CA LEU A 286 15.07 14.34 -9.12
C LEU A 286 16.29 13.98 -8.27
N ASP A 287 16.74 14.95 -7.44
CA ASP A 287 17.72 14.68 -6.39
C ASP A 287 17.02 14.01 -5.19
N ILE A 288 17.20 12.69 -5.07
CA ILE A 288 16.61 11.89 -4.01
C ILE A 288 17.70 11.32 -3.12
N GLN A 289 17.61 11.60 -1.85
CA GLN A 289 18.49 11.05 -0.83
C GLN A 289 17.65 10.27 0.18
N ARG A 290 18.04 9.03 0.43
CA ARG A 290 17.40 8.13 1.40
C ARG A 290 18.45 7.64 2.38
N ARG A 291 18.11 7.71 3.67
CA ARG A 291 18.86 7.09 4.75
C ARG A 291 17.96 6.20 5.57
N PHE A 292 18.19 4.91 5.51
CA PHE A 292 17.44 3.93 6.32
C PHE A 292 18.39 2.76 6.60
N ASP A 293 19.26 2.97 7.61
CA ASP A 293 20.22 1.99 8.09
C ASP A 293 19.64 1.15 9.24
N SER A 294 20.40 0.18 9.72
CA SER A 294 19.97 -0.73 10.79
C SER A 294 19.63 0.00 12.08
N ASP A 295 20.37 1.07 12.41
CA ASP A 295 20.16 1.84 13.64
C ASP A 295 18.81 2.58 13.60
N LEU A 296 18.49 3.19 12.47
CA LEU A 296 17.20 3.83 12.25
C LEU A 296 16.06 2.80 12.22
N TYR A 297 16.27 1.64 11.62
CA TYR A 297 15.29 0.56 11.62
C TYR A 297 14.93 0.14 13.04
N GLU A 298 15.94 -0.16 13.87
CA GLU A 298 15.71 -0.54 15.28
C GLU A 298 15.06 0.60 16.09
N PHE A 299 15.50 1.85 15.89
CA PHE A 299 14.90 3.02 16.53
C PHE A 299 13.43 3.15 16.20
N VAL A 300 13.06 3.02 14.92
CA VAL A 300 11.66 3.09 14.47
C VAL A 300 10.81 1.98 15.09
N LEU A 301 11.31 0.74 15.10
CA LEU A 301 10.58 -0.38 15.72
C LEU A 301 10.37 -0.16 17.23
N ASN A 302 11.36 0.38 17.94
CA ASN A 302 11.25 0.69 19.35
C ASN A 302 10.22 1.79 19.60
N LYS A 303 10.18 2.84 18.75
CA LYS A 303 9.16 3.90 18.83
C LYS A 303 7.74 3.39 18.60
N LEU A 304 7.56 2.43 17.71
CA LEU A 304 6.24 1.80 17.52
C LEU A 304 5.81 0.98 18.74
N LYS A 305 6.74 0.23 19.36
CA LYS A 305 6.46 -0.51 20.59
C LYS A 305 6.06 0.42 21.73
N GLU A 306 6.79 1.53 21.94
CA GLU A 306 6.45 2.55 22.95
C GLU A 306 5.03 3.11 22.72
N TYR A 307 4.66 3.38 21.48
CA TYR A 307 3.33 3.88 21.13
C TYR A 307 2.22 2.88 21.49
N ARG A 308 2.41 1.59 21.18
CA ARG A 308 1.43 0.54 21.52
C ARG A 308 1.19 0.41 23.03
N ILE A 309 2.22 0.63 23.84
CA ILE A 309 2.11 0.57 25.29
C ILE A 309 1.34 1.78 25.84
N THR A 310 1.51 2.95 25.26
CA THR A 310 0.94 4.22 25.75
C THR A 310 -0.46 4.53 25.20
N THR A 311 -0.83 3.94 24.08
CA THR A 311 -2.12 4.18 23.42
C THR A 311 -2.92 2.87 23.43
N PRO A 312 -3.95 2.73 24.28
CA PRO A 312 -4.79 1.54 24.25
C PRO A 312 -5.44 1.37 22.88
N THR A 313 -5.37 0.17 22.36
CA THR A 313 -6.00 -0.19 21.09
C THR A 313 -7.50 0.16 21.14
N PRO A 314 -8.04 0.94 20.20
CA PRO A 314 -9.48 1.14 20.11
C PRO A 314 -10.17 -0.23 20.01
N ALA A 315 -11.25 -0.42 20.78
CA ALA A 315 -12.04 -1.64 20.67
C ALA A 315 -12.51 -1.79 19.21
N ALA A 316 -12.36 -3.00 18.66
CA ALA A 316 -12.90 -3.33 17.35
C ALA A 316 -14.38 -2.97 17.31
N PRO A 317 -14.90 -2.39 16.22
CA PRO A 317 -16.34 -2.20 16.08
C PRO A 317 -17.01 -3.55 16.25
N GLY A 318 -17.96 -3.64 17.17
CA GLY A 318 -18.76 -4.84 17.37
C GLY A 318 -19.46 -5.25 16.08
N PRO A 319 -19.87 -6.52 15.96
CA PRO A 319 -20.46 -7.09 14.77
C PRO A 319 -21.74 -6.40 14.36
#